data_4fb2a7a39edea686f048a4c7494ff82f
#
_entry.id   4fb2a7a39edea686f048a4c7494ff82f
#
_cell.length_a   1.000
_cell.length_b   1.000
_cell.length_c   1.000
_cell.angle_alpha   90.00
_cell.angle_beta   90.00
_cell.angle_gamma   90.00
#
_symmetry.space_group_name_H-M   'P 1'
#
loop_
_entity.id
_entity.type
_entity.pdbx_description
1 polymer ?
#
loop_
_entity_poly.entity_id
_entity_poly.type
_entity_poly.pdbx_seq_one_letter_code
_entity_poly.pdbx_strand_id
1 'polypeptide(L)'
;PNKLGESETVDYWNKKGSLVGDDPVSGIKEYAGNCVSLLTQPLFVSMLKKISFYKFLYYFIRHPSKFRALNFTLYRLLGYSVFNKNSPHQRVALKAFENLKEHMTSLNNHLENKIWIDGDKFSIADITWMTLLHRLEEVNLIDLFTKKLSNLRDYYFRIKNRESFNNCIIEFNSETIDSGAKNLRKDIQKVTKLKQLYSNFEFNPLP
;
A
#
# COMPACT_ATOMS: atom_id res chain seq x y z
N PRO A 1 2.20 -30.75 -9.09
CA PRO A 1 1.17 -30.71 -10.10
C PRO A 1 0.83 -29.26 -10.29
N ASN A 2 1.35 -28.65 -11.38
CA ASN A 2 1.02 -27.28 -11.76
C ASN A 2 -0.47 -27.21 -12.04
N LYS A 3 -1.20 -26.58 -11.14
CA LYS A 3 -2.59 -26.24 -11.34
C LYS A 3 -2.65 -25.06 -12.31
N LEU A 4 -3.22 -25.32 -13.49
CA LEU A 4 -3.69 -24.30 -14.43
C LEU A 4 -2.63 -23.31 -14.96
N GLY A 5 -1.65 -23.74 -15.76
CA GLY A 5 -1.05 -22.89 -16.82
C GLY A 5 -0.53 -21.50 -16.40
N GLU A 6 -0.24 -21.26 -15.13
CA GLU A 6 0.37 -20.01 -14.67
C GLU A 6 1.86 -20.06 -15.03
N SER A 7 2.34 -19.00 -15.69
CA SER A 7 3.74 -18.90 -16.08
C SER A 7 4.60 -18.62 -14.82
N GLU A 8 5.90 -19.01 -14.88
CA GLU A 8 6.86 -18.65 -13.80
C GLU A 8 6.89 -17.12 -13.56
N THR A 9 6.62 -16.35 -14.58
CA THR A 9 6.48 -14.88 -14.50
C THR A 9 5.32 -14.47 -13.60
N VAL A 10 4.14 -15.10 -13.76
CA VAL A 10 2.97 -14.84 -12.92
C VAL A 10 3.26 -15.18 -11.47
N ASP A 11 3.82 -16.35 -11.20
CA ASP A 11 4.15 -16.79 -9.84
C ASP A 11 5.15 -15.84 -9.17
N TYR A 12 6.21 -15.45 -9.89
CA TYR A 12 7.21 -14.51 -9.39
C TYR A 12 6.58 -13.17 -9.00
N TRP A 13 5.81 -12.54 -9.90
CA TRP A 13 5.24 -11.22 -9.66
C TRP A 13 4.09 -11.25 -8.66
N ASN A 14 3.30 -12.31 -8.64
CA ASN A 14 2.27 -12.51 -7.61
C ASN A 14 2.91 -12.61 -6.23
N LYS A 15 3.96 -13.43 -6.08
CA LYS A 15 4.71 -13.53 -4.83
C LYS A 15 5.36 -12.20 -4.43
N LYS A 16 5.99 -11.51 -5.38
CA LYS A 16 6.64 -10.20 -5.13
C LYS A 16 5.65 -9.12 -4.69
N GLY A 17 4.41 -9.15 -5.17
CA GLY A 17 3.31 -8.28 -4.74
C GLY A 17 2.66 -8.67 -3.43
N SER A 18 2.87 -9.88 -2.93
CA SER A 18 2.16 -10.40 -1.75
C SER A 18 2.58 -9.71 -0.45
N LEU A 19 1.66 -9.72 0.53
CA LEU A 19 1.95 -9.41 1.93
C LEU A 19 2.24 -10.74 2.66
N VAL A 20 3.45 -10.89 3.16
CA VAL A 20 3.92 -12.15 3.75
C VAL A 20 4.35 -11.93 5.21
N GLY A 21 3.97 -12.90 6.06
CA GLY A 21 4.33 -12.94 7.48
C GLY A 21 3.48 -12.03 8.37
N ASP A 22 3.63 -12.23 9.68
CA ASP A 22 2.93 -11.44 10.70
C ASP A 22 3.61 -10.08 10.95
N ASP A 23 4.93 -10.02 10.80
CA ASP A 23 5.71 -8.80 10.86
C ASP A 23 6.06 -8.31 9.44
N PRO A 24 5.38 -7.24 8.96
CA PRO A 24 5.67 -6.72 7.63
C PRO A 24 7.11 -6.22 7.45
N VAL A 25 7.80 -5.85 8.52
CA VAL A 25 9.16 -5.27 8.45
C VAL A 25 10.17 -6.27 7.92
N SER A 26 10.03 -7.55 8.28
CA SER A 26 10.95 -8.61 7.87
C SER A 26 10.96 -8.86 6.35
N GLY A 27 9.84 -8.62 5.66
CA GLY A 27 9.66 -8.93 4.25
C GLY A 27 9.81 -7.76 3.27
N ILE A 28 10.18 -6.55 3.71
CA ILE A 28 10.18 -5.34 2.84
C ILE A 28 11.14 -5.40 1.65
N LYS A 29 12.24 -6.16 1.75
CA LYS A 29 13.19 -6.32 0.64
C LYS A 29 12.65 -7.24 -0.45
N GLU A 30 11.84 -8.20 -0.10
CA GLU A 30 11.37 -9.25 -1.00
C GLU A 30 9.97 -8.96 -1.56
N TYR A 31 9.10 -8.32 -0.76
CA TYR A 31 7.67 -8.20 -1.04
C TYR A 31 7.18 -6.75 -1.00
N ALA A 32 6.67 -6.28 -2.12
CA ALA A 32 6.08 -4.94 -2.24
C ALA A 32 4.84 -4.77 -1.33
N GLY A 33 4.06 -5.84 -1.14
CA GLY A 33 2.92 -5.82 -0.24
C GLY A 33 3.29 -5.49 1.21
N ASN A 34 4.45 -5.97 1.68
CA ASN A 34 4.98 -5.63 3.00
C ASN A 34 5.29 -4.13 3.12
N CYS A 35 5.91 -3.55 2.08
CA CYS A 35 6.17 -2.11 2.02
C CYS A 35 4.87 -1.30 2.06
N VAL A 36 3.90 -1.65 1.20
CA VAL A 36 2.62 -0.95 1.12
C VAL A 36 1.84 -1.07 2.43
N SER A 37 1.86 -2.23 3.09
CA SER A 37 1.24 -2.42 4.41
C SER A 37 1.79 -1.44 5.46
N LEU A 38 3.10 -1.22 5.49
CA LEU A 38 3.73 -0.27 6.41
C LEU A 38 3.42 1.19 6.05
N LEU A 39 3.32 1.51 4.77
CA LEU A 39 2.95 2.84 4.27
C LEU A 39 1.46 3.16 4.45
N THR A 40 0.63 2.15 4.75
CA THR A 40 -0.81 2.32 5.04
C THR A 40 -1.06 2.81 6.49
N GLN A 41 -0.07 2.80 7.36
CA GLN A 41 -0.24 3.19 8.78
C GLN A 41 -0.90 4.56 9.00
N PRO A 42 -0.59 5.64 8.24
CA PRO A 42 -1.28 6.92 8.38
C PRO A 42 -2.78 6.84 8.08
N LEU A 43 -3.19 5.98 7.14
CA LEU A 43 -4.60 5.72 6.85
C LEU A 43 -5.29 5.05 8.03
N PHE A 44 -4.66 4.06 8.67
CA PHE A 44 -5.20 3.43 9.87
C PHE A 44 -5.39 4.45 11.01
N VAL A 45 -4.44 5.37 11.21
CA VAL A 45 -4.60 6.45 12.19
C VAL A 45 -5.83 7.29 11.86
N SER A 46 -6.01 7.68 10.60
CA SER A 46 -7.17 8.46 10.14
C SER A 46 -8.50 7.75 10.39
N MET A 47 -8.56 6.46 10.10
CA MET A 47 -9.76 5.62 10.30
C MET A 47 -10.08 5.43 11.78
N LEU A 48 -9.08 5.06 12.59
CA LEU A 48 -9.27 4.68 13.99
C LEU A 48 -9.72 5.83 14.87
N LYS A 49 -9.41 7.08 14.52
CA LYS A 49 -9.90 8.27 15.23
C LYS A 49 -11.41 8.40 15.22
N LYS A 50 -12.09 7.84 14.22
CA LYS A 50 -13.55 7.97 14.04
C LYS A 50 -14.36 6.78 14.54
N ILE A 51 -13.71 5.64 14.78
CA ILE A 51 -14.40 4.45 15.27
C ILE A 51 -14.76 4.64 16.75
N SER A 52 -16.01 4.30 17.15
CA SER A 52 -16.41 4.38 18.54
C SER A 52 -15.54 3.49 19.43
N PHE A 53 -15.39 3.85 20.70
CA PHE A 53 -14.54 3.10 21.64
C PHE A 53 -14.99 1.63 21.79
N TYR A 54 -16.29 1.38 21.90
CA TYR A 54 -16.84 0.02 22.02
C TYR A 54 -16.54 -0.84 20.77
N LYS A 55 -16.71 -0.25 19.59
CA LYS A 55 -16.40 -0.94 18.32
C LYS A 55 -14.90 -1.24 18.21
N PHE A 56 -14.05 -0.30 18.63
CA PHE A 56 -12.59 -0.50 18.67
C PHE A 56 -12.22 -1.64 19.63
N LEU A 57 -12.75 -1.64 20.86
CA LEU A 57 -12.49 -2.67 21.86
C LEU A 57 -12.93 -4.07 21.39
N TYR A 58 -14.09 -4.14 20.75
CA TYR A 58 -14.58 -5.38 20.15
C TYR A 58 -13.59 -5.96 19.12
N TYR A 59 -13.08 -5.13 18.20
CA TYR A 59 -12.09 -5.57 17.23
C TYR A 59 -10.73 -5.88 17.85
N PHE A 60 -10.32 -5.11 18.86
CA PHE A 60 -9.07 -5.36 19.58
C PHE A 60 -9.06 -6.77 20.21
N ILE A 61 -10.11 -7.14 20.93
CA ILE A 61 -10.22 -8.44 21.59
C ILE A 61 -10.21 -9.58 20.59
N ARG A 62 -10.89 -9.41 19.47
CA ARG A 62 -11.03 -10.45 18.43
C ARG A 62 -9.91 -10.49 17.41
N HIS A 63 -8.99 -9.52 17.41
CA HIS A 63 -7.92 -9.47 16.43
C HIS A 63 -6.99 -10.68 16.56
N PRO A 64 -6.73 -11.44 15.48
CA PRO A 64 -5.90 -12.65 15.54
C PRO A 64 -4.44 -12.34 15.94
N SER A 65 -3.88 -11.24 15.47
CA SER A 65 -2.54 -10.78 15.83
C SER A 65 -2.60 -9.75 16.96
N LYS A 66 -2.14 -10.11 18.16
CA LYS A 66 -2.08 -9.19 19.30
C LYS A 66 -1.08 -8.05 19.10
N PHE A 67 -0.01 -8.31 18.36
CA PHE A 67 0.97 -7.27 17.98
C PHE A 67 0.33 -6.17 17.12
N ARG A 68 -0.44 -6.56 16.10
CA ARG A 68 -1.17 -5.58 15.27
C ARG A 68 -2.23 -4.83 16.07
N ALA A 69 -2.95 -5.53 16.96
CA ALA A 69 -3.93 -4.90 17.84
C ALA A 69 -3.31 -3.84 18.75
N LEU A 70 -2.11 -4.12 19.30
CA LEU A 70 -1.36 -3.14 20.10
C LEU A 70 -0.98 -1.90 19.27
N ASN A 71 -0.48 -2.08 18.04
CA ASN A 71 -0.19 -0.95 17.15
C ASN A 71 -1.44 -0.12 16.84
N PHE A 72 -2.59 -0.74 16.60
CA PHE A 72 -3.85 -0.02 16.41
C PHE A 72 -4.28 0.77 17.66
N THR A 73 -3.97 0.24 18.85
CA THR A 73 -4.19 0.99 20.10
C THR A 73 -3.31 2.23 20.17
N LEU A 74 -2.02 2.10 19.82
CA LEU A 74 -1.11 3.25 19.75
C LEU A 74 -1.59 4.28 18.70
N TYR A 75 -2.05 3.85 17.54
CA TYR A 75 -2.60 4.75 16.50
C TYR A 75 -3.83 5.50 16.99
N ARG A 76 -4.69 4.84 17.76
CA ARG A 76 -5.88 5.47 18.32
C ARG A 76 -5.53 6.49 19.41
N LEU A 77 -4.62 6.16 20.32
CA LEU A 77 -4.25 6.99 21.47
C LEU A 77 -3.36 8.18 21.07
N LEU A 78 -2.32 7.92 20.29
CA LEU A 78 -1.31 8.92 19.94
C LEU A 78 -1.62 9.63 18.61
N GLY A 79 -2.49 9.06 17.79
CA GLY A 79 -2.80 9.59 16.48
C GLY A 79 -1.53 9.71 15.63
N TYR A 80 -1.41 10.79 14.86
CA TYR A 80 -0.24 11.02 14.01
C TYR A 80 1.06 11.31 14.77
N SER A 81 1.01 11.41 16.12
CA SER A 81 2.23 11.55 16.93
C SER A 81 3.13 10.32 16.89
N VAL A 82 2.61 9.17 16.48
CA VAL A 82 3.42 7.97 16.23
C VAL A 82 4.49 8.21 15.15
N PHE A 83 4.28 9.16 14.25
CA PHE A 83 5.22 9.54 13.17
C PHE A 83 6.10 10.73 13.52
N ASN A 84 6.31 11.03 14.82
CA ASN A 84 7.28 12.03 15.23
C ASN A 84 8.67 11.73 14.65
N LYS A 85 9.47 12.79 14.45
CA LYS A 85 10.84 12.69 13.96
C LYS A 85 11.62 11.64 14.76
N ASN A 86 12.27 10.73 14.05
CA ASN A 86 13.05 9.61 14.59
C ASN A 86 12.24 8.55 15.37
N SER A 87 10.91 8.58 15.33
CA SER A 87 10.11 7.51 15.91
C SER A 87 10.32 6.17 15.20
N PRO A 88 10.08 5.03 15.85
CA PRO A 88 10.15 3.73 15.18
C PRO A 88 9.22 3.65 13.96
N HIS A 89 7.99 4.17 14.06
CA HIS A 89 7.03 4.15 12.95
C HIS A 89 7.50 5.01 11.76
N GLN A 90 8.08 6.19 12.00
CA GLN A 90 8.65 7.00 10.92
C GLN A 90 9.80 6.28 10.24
N ARG A 91 10.77 5.74 11.01
CA ARG A 91 11.92 5.02 10.45
C ARG A 91 11.50 3.82 9.60
N VAL A 92 10.52 3.06 10.08
CA VAL A 92 9.99 1.90 9.36
C VAL A 92 9.28 2.33 8.09
N ALA A 93 8.46 3.39 8.13
CA ALA A 93 7.79 3.92 6.94
C ALA A 93 8.79 4.41 5.88
N LEU A 94 9.84 5.13 6.29
CA LEU A 94 10.89 5.58 5.36
C LEU A 94 11.64 4.40 4.74
N LYS A 95 12.02 3.41 5.55
CA LYS A 95 12.67 2.20 5.05
C LYS A 95 11.77 1.42 4.08
N ALA A 96 10.48 1.31 4.39
CA ALA A 96 9.52 0.67 3.49
C ALA A 96 9.38 1.43 2.16
N PHE A 97 9.38 2.77 2.20
CA PHE A 97 9.33 3.58 0.99
C PHE A 97 10.57 3.39 0.10
N GLU A 98 11.77 3.37 0.70
CA GLU A 98 13.03 3.11 -0.04
C GLU A 98 12.99 1.76 -0.76
N ASN A 99 12.59 0.68 -0.07
CA ASN A 99 12.47 -0.63 -0.74
C ASN A 99 11.34 -0.67 -1.78
N LEU A 100 10.24 0.05 -1.53
CA LEU A 100 9.14 0.13 -2.50
C LEU A 100 9.60 0.80 -3.81
N LYS A 101 10.51 1.76 -3.77
CA LYS A 101 11.08 2.38 -4.98
C LYS A 101 11.72 1.33 -5.89
N GLU A 102 12.49 0.40 -5.33
CA GLU A 102 13.11 -0.70 -6.08
C GLU A 102 12.06 -1.64 -6.69
N HIS A 103 11.04 -1.99 -5.92
CA HIS A 103 9.94 -2.83 -6.42
C HIS A 103 9.17 -2.16 -7.57
N MET A 104 8.84 -0.88 -7.44
CA MET A 104 8.12 -0.13 -8.48
C MET A 104 8.96 0.07 -9.74
N THR A 105 10.25 0.36 -9.60
CA THR A 105 11.19 0.46 -10.73
C THR A 105 11.31 -0.89 -11.44
N SER A 106 11.45 -1.98 -10.69
CA SER A 106 11.50 -3.33 -11.25
C SER A 106 10.22 -3.68 -12.01
N LEU A 107 9.04 -3.34 -11.46
CA LEU A 107 7.77 -3.57 -12.17
C LEU A 107 7.67 -2.71 -13.43
N ASN A 108 8.04 -1.43 -13.36
CA ASN A 108 8.04 -0.54 -14.53
C ASN A 108 8.89 -1.09 -15.67
N ASN A 109 10.11 -1.56 -15.37
CA ASN A 109 11.01 -2.13 -16.36
C ASN A 109 10.45 -3.45 -16.92
N HIS A 110 9.85 -4.28 -16.09
CA HIS A 110 9.20 -5.52 -16.53
C HIS A 110 8.02 -5.27 -17.49
N LEU A 111 7.30 -4.16 -17.29
CA LEU A 111 6.15 -3.78 -18.11
C LEU A 111 6.53 -3.15 -19.46
N GLU A 112 7.81 -2.98 -19.74
CA GLU A 112 8.27 -2.47 -21.03
C GLU A 112 7.77 -3.38 -22.18
N ASN A 113 7.06 -2.78 -23.14
CA ASN A 113 6.44 -3.48 -24.28
C ASN A 113 5.41 -4.56 -23.88
N LYS A 114 4.81 -4.47 -22.69
CA LYS A 114 3.77 -5.39 -22.22
C LYS A 114 2.48 -4.66 -21.85
N ILE A 115 1.36 -5.31 -22.12
CA ILE A 115 0.04 -4.82 -21.69
C ILE A 115 -0.20 -5.16 -20.21
N TRP A 116 0.12 -6.41 -19.82
CA TRP A 116 -0.04 -6.98 -18.48
C TRP A 116 1.26 -7.62 -18.01
N ILE A 117 1.30 -8.05 -16.77
CA ILE A 117 2.49 -8.71 -16.19
C ILE A 117 2.90 -9.95 -16.98
N ASP A 118 1.92 -10.72 -17.48
CA ASP A 118 2.16 -11.91 -18.34
C ASP A 118 2.01 -11.57 -19.86
N GLY A 119 2.56 -10.45 -20.29
CA GLY A 119 2.48 -10.02 -21.68
C GLY A 119 1.10 -9.48 -22.04
N ASP A 120 0.35 -10.22 -22.86
CA ASP A 120 -1.00 -9.80 -23.31
C ASP A 120 -2.13 -10.38 -22.44
N LYS A 121 -1.80 -11.23 -21.46
CA LYS A 121 -2.79 -11.92 -20.62
C LYS A 121 -2.87 -11.30 -19.23
N PHE A 122 -4.08 -10.90 -18.84
CA PHE A 122 -4.38 -10.48 -17.48
C PHE A 122 -4.36 -11.70 -16.54
N SER A 123 -3.64 -11.60 -15.43
CA SER A 123 -3.32 -12.72 -14.53
C SER A 123 -3.60 -12.38 -13.07
N ILE A 124 -3.43 -13.36 -12.18
CA ILE A 124 -3.51 -13.16 -10.73
C ILE A 124 -2.44 -12.16 -10.23
N ALA A 125 -1.28 -12.10 -10.88
CA ALA A 125 -0.24 -11.11 -10.55
C ALA A 125 -0.76 -9.69 -10.75
N ASP A 126 -1.51 -9.42 -11.84
CA ASP A 126 -2.11 -8.12 -12.08
C ASP A 126 -3.15 -7.75 -11.01
N ILE A 127 -3.93 -8.73 -10.54
CA ILE A 127 -4.89 -8.53 -9.44
C ILE A 127 -4.15 -8.14 -8.16
N THR A 128 -3.07 -8.82 -7.83
CA THR A 128 -2.25 -8.53 -6.65
C THR A 128 -1.67 -7.11 -6.72
N TRP A 129 -1.06 -6.74 -7.85
CA TRP A 129 -0.49 -5.41 -8.03
C TRP A 129 -1.54 -4.31 -8.14
N MET A 130 -2.70 -4.60 -8.71
CA MET A 130 -3.86 -3.69 -8.74
C MET A 130 -4.24 -3.22 -7.33
N THR A 131 -4.34 -4.15 -6.38
CA THR A 131 -4.71 -3.82 -4.99
C THR A 131 -3.63 -2.97 -4.30
N LEU A 132 -2.35 -3.23 -4.57
CA LEU A 132 -1.24 -2.45 -4.03
C LEU A 132 -1.22 -1.01 -4.58
N LEU A 133 -1.36 -0.87 -5.89
CA LEU A 133 -1.35 0.44 -6.56
C LEU A 133 -2.54 1.28 -6.11
N HIS A 134 -3.72 0.67 -5.98
CA HIS A 134 -4.89 1.35 -5.44
C HIS A 134 -4.68 1.77 -3.97
N ARG A 135 -4.09 0.92 -3.15
CA ARG A 135 -3.75 1.28 -1.76
C ARG A 135 -2.78 2.46 -1.69
N LEU A 136 -1.82 2.56 -2.59
CA LEU A 136 -0.92 3.72 -2.68
C LEU A 136 -1.66 5.00 -3.10
N GLU A 137 -2.70 4.90 -3.94
CA GLU A 137 -3.57 6.03 -4.26
C GLU A 137 -4.36 6.51 -3.04
N GLU A 138 -4.91 5.59 -2.25
CA GLU A 138 -5.64 5.93 -1.02
C GLU A 138 -4.76 6.65 0.02
N VAL A 139 -3.50 6.28 0.13
CA VAL A 139 -2.54 6.94 1.03
C VAL A 139 -1.79 8.11 0.39
N ASN A 140 -2.20 8.55 -0.80
CA ASN A 140 -1.66 9.70 -1.53
C ASN A 140 -0.16 9.57 -1.89
N LEU A 141 0.29 8.38 -2.26
CA LEU A 141 1.68 8.10 -2.65
C LEU A 141 1.84 7.66 -4.11
N ILE A 142 0.77 7.26 -4.80
CA ILE A 142 0.85 6.70 -6.15
C ILE A 142 1.48 7.66 -7.17
N ASP A 143 1.19 8.96 -7.04
CA ASP A 143 1.70 10.00 -7.94
C ASP A 143 3.23 10.14 -7.91
N LEU A 144 3.87 9.80 -6.78
CA LEU A 144 5.33 9.84 -6.68
C LEU A 144 5.99 8.87 -7.68
N PHE A 145 5.32 7.74 -7.95
CA PHE A 145 5.79 6.72 -8.87
C PHE A 145 5.31 6.97 -10.30
N THR A 146 4.01 7.20 -10.49
CA THR A 146 3.42 7.30 -11.83
C THR A 146 3.88 8.54 -12.62
N LYS A 147 4.30 9.60 -11.95
CA LYS A 147 4.92 10.77 -12.60
C LYS A 147 6.30 10.50 -13.18
N LYS A 148 7.01 9.48 -12.71
CA LYS A 148 8.38 9.16 -13.08
C LYS A 148 8.52 7.83 -13.84
N LEU A 149 7.59 6.92 -13.65
CA LEU A 149 7.59 5.58 -14.20
C LEU A 149 6.44 5.45 -15.22
N SER A 150 6.76 5.66 -16.50
CA SER A 150 5.76 5.76 -17.57
C SER A 150 5.01 4.44 -17.80
N ASN A 151 5.73 3.30 -17.86
CA ASN A 151 5.09 2.00 -18.08
C ASN A 151 4.15 1.63 -16.91
N LEU A 152 4.57 1.93 -15.68
CA LEU A 152 3.76 1.74 -14.48
C LEU A 152 2.50 2.64 -14.50
N ARG A 153 2.64 3.90 -14.91
CA ARG A 153 1.52 4.83 -15.06
C ARG A 153 0.49 4.28 -16.05
N ASP A 154 0.94 3.89 -17.23
CA ASP A 154 0.07 3.43 -18.31
C ASP A 154 -0.58 2.08 -17.95
N TYR A 155 0.15 1.22 -17.26
CA TYR A 155 -0.37 -0.01 -16.69
C TYR A 155 -1.46 0.26 -15.65
N TYR A 156 -1.23 1.17 -14.69
CA TYR A 156 -2.22 1.51 -13.67
C TYR A 156 -3.46 2.17 -14.28
N PHE A 157 -3.28 3.00 -15.31
CA PHE A 157 -4.41 3.58 -16.06
C PHE A 157 -5.26 2.49 -16.73
N ARG A 158 -4.62 1.49 -17.37
CA ARG A 158 -5.34 0.34 -17.96
C ARG A 158 -6.10 -0.45 -16.90
N ILE A 159 -5.50 -0.70 -15.74
CA ILE A 159 -6.17 -1.37 -14.60
C ILE A 159 -7.44 -0.62 -14.20
N LYS A 160 -7.35 0.69 -14.00
CA LYS A 160 -8.48 1.52 -13.54
C LYS A 160 -9.62 1.56 -14.55
N ASN A 161 -9.35 1.36 -15.82
CA ASN A 161 -10.38 1.32 -16.88
C ASN A 161 -11.04 -0.06 -17.05
N ARG A 162 -10.65 -1.08 -16.28
CA ARG A 162 -11.33 -2.37 -16.31
C ARG A 162 -12.62 -2.32 -15.51
N GLU A 163 -13.69 -2.89 -16.07
CA GLU A 163 -14.96 -3.06 -15.34
C GLU A 163 -14.77 -3.80 -14.02
N SER A 164 -13.92 -4.85 -14.01
CA SER A 164 -13.60 -5.61 -12.82
C SER A 164 -12.94 -4.78 -11.72
N PHE A 165 -12.21 -3.71 -12.04
CA PHE A 165 -11.66 -2.80 -11.04
C PHE A 165 -12.78 -2.06 -10.29
N ASN A 166 -13.75 -1.53 -10.99
CA ASN A 166 -14.90 -0.85 -10.38
C ASN A 166 -15.71 -1.83 -9.53
N ASN A 167 -16.09 -2.98 -10.09
CA ASN A 167 -16.94 -3.95 -9.42
C ASN A 167 -16.29 -4.64 -8.21
N CYS A 168 -14.96 -4.89 -8.25
CA CYS A 168 -14.27 -5.63 -7.20
C CYS A 168 -13.46 -4.78 -6.23
N ILE A 169 -13.12 -3.54 -6.58
CA ILE A 169 -12.33 -2.65 -5.72
C ILE A 169 -13.17 -1.47 -5.25
N ILE A 170 -13.75 -0.71 -6.18
CA ILE A 170 -14.42 0.56 -5.84
C ILE A 170 -15.75 0.31 -5.13
N GLU A 171 -16.59 -0.58 -5.64
CA GLU A 171 -17.89 -0.88 -5.03
C GLU A 171 -17.78 -1.61 -3.67
N PHE A 172 -16.70 -2.39 -3.48
CA PHE A 172 -16.44 -3.08 -2.21
C PHE A 172 -15.65 -2.24 -1.20
N ASN A 173 -15.22 -1.03 -1.58
CA ASN A 173 -14.52 -0.18 -0.64
C ASN A 173 -15.47 0.28 0.47
N SER A 174 -15.07 0.12 1.73
CA SER A 174 -15.94 0.50 2.83
C SER A 174 -15.96 2.02 3.03
N GLU A 175 -17.10 2.57 3.44
CA GLU A 175 -17.23 3.99 3.82
C GLU A 175 -16.16 4.43 4.83
N THR A 176 -15.71 3.52 5.70
CA THR A 176 -14.66 3.78 6.67
C THR A 176 -13.32 4.04 5.99
N ILE A 177 -12.96 3.25 4.96
CA ILE A 177 -11.72 3.42 4.19
C ILE A 177 -11.81 4.70 3.38
N ASP A 178 -12.90 4.95 2.66
CA ASP A 178 -13.08 6.14 1.83
C ASP A 178 -13.02 7.42 2.66
N SER A 179 -13.73 7.44 3.78
CA SER A 179 -13.69 8.59 4.69
C SER A 179 -12.30 8.77 5.32
N GLY A 180 -11.63 7.66 5.63
CA GLY A 180 -10.25 7.64 6.13
C GLY A 180 -9.28 8.24 5.13
N ALA A 181 -9.33 7.82 3.86
CA ALA A 181 -8.48 8.33 2.79
C ALA A 181 -8.72 9.83 2.52
N LYS A 182 -10.00 10.25 2.44
CA LYS A 182 -10.35 11.67 2.30
C LYS A 182 -9.81 12.55 3.44
N ASN A 183 -9.90 12.05 4.69
CA ASN A 183 -9.37 12.78 5.83
C ASN A 183 -7.85 12.79 5.84
N LEU A 184 -7.20 11.67 5.52
CA LEU A 184 -5.75 11.61 5.43
C LEU A 184 -5.20 12.63 4.44
N ARG A 185 -5.78 12.77 3.25
CA ARG A 185 -5.39 13.79 2.25
C ARG A 185 -5.47 15.21 2.80
N LYS A 186 -6.53 15.54 3.57
CA LYS A 186 -6.67 16.83 4.25
C LYS A 186 -5.63 17.00 5.36
N ASP A 187 -5.40 15.95 6.14
CA ASP A 187 -4.49 15.97 7.28
C ASP A 187 -3.02 16.08 6.84
N ILE A 188 -2.62 15.49 5.70
CA ILE A 188 -1.29 15.65 5.10
C ILE A 188 -0.97 17.13 4.88
N GLN A 189 -1.96 17.95 4.50
CA GLN A 189 -1.77 19.38 4.25
C GLN A 189 -1.77 20.23 5.52
N LYS A 190 -2.37 19.74 6.63
CA LYS A 190 -2.61 20.53 7.84
C LYS A 190 -1.74 20.13 9.02
N VAL A 191 -1.44 18.83 9.15
CA VAL A 191 -0.74 18.27 10.31
C VAL A 191 0.76 18.28 10.06
N THR A 192 1.51 19.06 10.82
CA THR A 192 2.97 19.22 10.66
C THR A 192 3.72 17.89 10.62
N LYS A 193 3.35 16.94 11.46
CA LYS A 193 4.00 15.61 11.53
C LYS A 193 3.81 14.79 10.26
N LEU A 194 2.61 14.87 9.64
CA LEU A 194 2.35 14.23 8.36
C LEU A 194 3.06 14.97 7.22
N LYS A 195 3.06 16.30 7.22
CA LYS A 195 3.86 17.06 6.26
C LYS A 195 5.32 16.63 6.28
N GLN A 196 5.92 16.53 7.48
CA GLN A 196 7.30 16.08 7.65
C GLN A 196 7.51 14.63 7.20
N LEU A 197 6.58 13.72 7.47
CA LEU A 197 6.67 12.34 6.99
C LEU A 197 6.62 12.31 5.46
N TYR A 198 5.61 12.95 4.86
CA TYR A 198 5.38 12.90 3.41
C TYR A 198 6.44 13.69 2.61
N SER A 199 7.03 14.74 3.18
CA SER A 199 8.14 15.46 2.53
C SER A 199 9.44 14.64 2.44
N ASN A 200 9.57 13.56 3.22
CA ASN A 200 10.69 12.64 3.10
C ASN A 200 10.45 11.52 2.07
N PHE A 201 9.23 11.41 1.53
CA PHE A 201 8.93 10.47 0.47
C PHE A 201 9.29 11.09 -0.88
N GLU A 202 10.55 10.95 -1.28
CA GLU A 202 11.05 11.43 -2.56
C GLU A 202 11.40 10.26 -3.46
N PHE A 203 10.89 10.29 -4.69
CA PHE A 203 11.21 9.31 -5.71
C PHE A 203 12.03 9.97 -6.83
N ASN A 204 13.32 9.71 -6.82
CA ASN A 204 14.20 9.95 -7.96
C ASN A 204 14.51 8.59 -8.57
N PRO A 205 14.11 8.34 -9.84
CA PRO A 205 14.48 7.09 -10.52
C PRO A 205 15.98 6.91 -10.47
N LEU A 206 16.41 5.68 -10.28
CA LEU A 206 17.81 5.32 -10.43
C LEU A 206 18.21 5.60 -11.90
N PRO A 207 19.44 6.12 -12.13
CA PRO A 207 19.93 6.39 -13.47
C PRO A 207 19.99 5.14 -14.35
#